data_81e953d92d9244c4e2d8768b46ea8c98
#
_entry.id   81e953d92d9244c4e2d8768b46ea8c98
#
_cell.length_a   1.000
_cell.length_b   1.000
_cell.length_c   1.000
_cell.angle_alpha   90.00
_cell.angle_beta   90.00
_cell.angle_gamma   90.00
#
_symmetry.space_group_name_H-M   'P 1'
#
loop_
_entity.id
_entity.type
_entity.pdbx_description
1 polymer ?
#
loop_
_entity_poly.entity_id
_entity_poly.type
_entity_poly.pdbx_seq_one_letter_code
_entity_poly.pdbx_strand_id
1 'polypeptide(L)'
;MATARFPDAPPVVGAAPAADAPGIVETTARLRPVQPARPFVTLAQPDTRGVEPPRPRLHLSARVRPRVAASAACLVLGLGLIGGAVTGSWLTGDDSPDGARGAYAVAGTLWHSVPVDRLFPPTVNGPGAGPGGADRIWTRVAVAPDTGCTDAFDPLLRKALAPVGCLRLLRATYTDATSSQVTTVGLLFTRADAAAMGALASRFKDEGLDRRTDLMPRPYAAEGTVAAGFGDAQRASWTISVLTDAPVVVYGVSGFADGRTVTEPEPAENAMKTGATTAPAQAGLGNDAAGLADRIEAALRKTFTSATEKSS
;
A
#
# COMPACT_ATOMS: atom_id res chain seq x y z
N MET A 1 -32.87 -28.87 -53.25
CA MET A 1 -32.36 -29.86 -52.29
C MET A 1 -30.96 -30.22 -52.74
N ALA A 2 -29.96 -29.68 -52.06
CA ALA A 2 -28.56 -29.98 -52.31
C ALA A 2 -27.97 -30.49 -50.98
N THR A 3 -27.62 -31.77 -50.95
CA THR A 3 -27.01 -32.48 -49.81
C THR A 3 -25.52 -32.23 -49.82
N ALA A 4 -25.01 -31.60 -48.77
CA ALA A 4 -23.57 -31.45 -48.54
C ALA A 4 -22.97 -32.76 -48.03
N ARG A 5 -21.97 -33.28 -48.78
CA ARG A 5 -21.14 -34.42 -48.37
C ARG A 5 -19.96 -33.93 -47.52
N PHE A 6 -19.76 -34.55 -46.36
CA PHE A 6 -18.56 -34.40 -45.57
C PHE A 6 -17.45 -35.28 -46.14
N PRO A 7 -16.17 -34.85 -46.14
CA PRO A 7 -15.05 -35.69 -46.57
C PRO A 7 -14.66 -36.71 -45.49
N ASP A 8 -14.30 -37.92 -45.98
CA ASP A 8 -13.89 -39.08 -45.20
C ASP A 8 -12.62 -38.85 -44.37
N ALA A 9 -12.58 -39.50 -43.21
CA ALA A 9 -11.43 -39.51 -42.30
C ALA A 9 -10.25 -40.30 -42.89
N PRO A 10 -9.00 -39.92 -42.61
CA PRO A 10 -7.81 -40.66 -43.07
C PRO A 10 -7.62 -41.99 -42.33
N PRO A 11 -6.94 -42.98 -42.96
CA PRO A 11 -6.80 -44.32 -42.41
C PRO A 11 -5.80 -44.38 -41.26
N VAL A 12 -6.14 -45.21 -40.26
CA VAL A 12 -5.29 -45.54 -39.11
C VAL A 12 -4.11 -46.38 -39.57
N VAL A 13 -2.89 -45.87 -39.43
CA VAL A 13 -1.66 -46.62 -39.67
C VAL A 13 -1.31 -47.43 -38.42
N GLY A 14 -1.05 -48.71 -38.60
CA GLY A 14 -0.84 -49.72 -37.59
C GLY A 14 0.36 -49.45 -36.69
N ALA A 15 0.24 -49.89 -35.43
CA ALA A 15 1.25 -49.84 -34.42
C ALA A 15 2.45 -50.74 -34.74
N ALA A 16 3.66 -50.20 -34.67
CA ALA A 16 4.92 -50.96 -34.65
C ALA A 16 5.25 -51.40 -33.20
N PRO A 17 5.93 -52.52 -32.98
CA PRO A 17 6.20 -53.06 -31.66
C PRO A 17 7.23 -52.20 -30.88
N ALA A 18 7.01 -52.10 -29.57
CA ALA A 18 7.86 -51.39 -28.64
C ALA A 18 9.25 -51.98 -28.54
N ALA A 19 10.26 -51.12 -28.73
CA ALA A 19 11.65 -51.42 -28.37
C ALA A 19 11.87 -51.04 -26.90
N ASP A 20 12.60 -51.93 -26.20
CA ASP A 20 12.97 -51.81 -24.76
C ASP A 20 13.59 -50.44 -24.45
N ALA A 21 12.98 -49.72 -23.52
CA ALA A 21 13.56 -48.52 -22.92
C ALA A 21 14.45 -48.93 -21.74
N PRO A 22 15.67 -48.39 -21.61
CA PRO A 22 16.50 -48.61 -20.43
C PRO A 22 15.90 -47.93 -19.19
N GLY A 23 15.96 -48.64 -18.07
CA GLY A 23 15.34 -48.28 -16.83
C GLY A 23 15.70 -46.89 -16.30
N ILE A 24 14.70 -46.17 -15.93
CA ILE A 24 14.80 -44.92 -15.16
C ILE A 24 15.30 -45.29 -13.76
N VAL A 25 16.55 -44.95 -13.46
CA VAL A 25 17.06 -45.02 -12.08
C VAL A 25 16.44 -43.83 -11.30
N GLU A 26 15.42 -44.10 -10.56
CA GLU A 26 14.91 -43.14 -9.52
C GLU A 26 15.99 -42.99 -8.45
N THR A 27 16.78 -41.91 -8.56
CA THR A 27 17.64 -41.49 -7.46
C THR A 27 16.85 -40.56 -6.54
N THR A 28 16.01 -41.13 -5.69
CA THR A 28 15.45 -40.42 -4.54
C THR A 28 16.56 -40.28 -3.49
N ALA A 29 17.38 -39.26 -3.63
CA ALA A 29 18.25 -38.83 -2.55
C ALA A 29 17.38 -38.29 -1.41
N ARG A 30 17.25 -39.07 -0.34
CA ARG A 30 16.66 -38.57 0.91
C ARG A 30 17.56 -37.48 1.47
N LEU A 31 17.13 -36.23 1.31
CA LEU A 31 17.73 -35.10 2.02
C LEU A 31 17.53 -35.31 3.53
N ARG A 32 18.61 -35.59 4.24
CA ARG A 32 18.63 -35.53 5.70
C ARG A 32 18.43 -34.07 6.11
N PRO A 33 17.48 -33.77 7.03
CA PRO A 33 17.36 -32.41 7.56
C PRO A 33 18.64 -32.06 8.32
N VAL A 34 19.35 -31.04 7.84
CA VAL A 34 20.45 -30.41 8.54
C VAL A 34 19.82 -29.61 9.69
N GLN A 35 20.00 -30.05 10.93
CA GLN A 35 19.63 -29.26 12.09
C GLN A 35 20.57 -28.04 12.14
N PRO A 36 20.03 -26.79 12.22
CA PRO A 36 20.87 -25.63 12.42
C PRO A 36 21.51 -25.71 13.81
N ALA A 37 22.83 -25.72 13.85
CA ALA A 37 23.59 -25.59 15.09
C ALA A 37 23.21 -24.26 15.74
N ARG A 38 22.61 -24.29 16.92
CA ARG A 38 22.34 -23.09 17.72
C ARG A 38 23.68 -22.52 18.17
N PRO A 39 23.97 -21.25 17.89
CA PRO A 39 25.16 -20.62 18.46
C PRO A 39 24.92 -20.47 19.98
N PHE A 40 25.72 -21.15 20.78
CA PHE A 40 25.80 -20.91 22.21
C PHE A 40 26.62 -19.62 22.40
N VAL A 41 25.97 -18.55 22.80
CA VAL A 41 26.66 -17.35 23.29
C VAL A 41 26.93 -17.61 24.78
N THR A 42 28.17 -17.95 25.09
CA THR A 42 28.66 -18.01 26.48
C THR A 42 28.97 -16.59 26.92
N LEU A 43 28.07 -15.97 27.69
CA LEU A 43 28.36 -14.72 28.39
C LEU A 43 29.34 -15.03 29.50
N ALA A 44 30.55 -14.55 29.37
CA ALA A 44 31.54 -14.59 30.44
C ALA A 44 31.03 -13.75 31.62
N GLN A 45 30.80 -14.40 32.75
CA GLN A 45 30.45 -13.75 33.99
C GLN A 45 31.75 -13.20 34.57
N PRO A 46 31.88 -11.89 34.88
CA PRO A 46 33.08 -11.38 35.52
C PRO A 46 33.13 -11.85 36.95
N ASP A 47 34.24 -12.52 37.31
CA ASP A 47 34.58 -12.90 38.68
C ASP A 47 34.77 -11.65 39.53
N THR A 48 33.80 -11.30 40.34
CA THR A 48 33.95 -10.31 41.42
C THR A 48 34.54 -10.97 42.66
N ARG A 49 35.84 -11.18 42.68
CA ARG A 49 36.57 -11.36 43.95
C ARG A 49 37.12 -10.01 44.40
N GLY A 50 36.59 -9.62 45.54
CA GLY A 50 36.77 -8.47 46.35
C GLY A 50 38.11 -7.81 46.39
N VAL A 51 38.04 -6.50 46.30
CA VAL A 51 38.84 -5.58 47.12
C VAL A 51 37.90 -4.47 47.53
N GLU A 52 37.55 -4.44 48.81
CA GLU A 52 36.76 -3.39 49.43
C GLU A 52 37.71 -2.25 49.80
N PRO A 53 37.63 -1.04 49.22
CA PRO A 53 38.34 0.12 49.71
C PRO A 53 37.53 0.74 50.86
N PRO A 54 38.24 1.31 51.87
CA PRO A 54 37.62 1.87 53.10
C PRO A 54 36.78 3.11 52.75
N ARG A 55 35.55 3.13 53.22
CA ARG A 55 34.60 4.23 53.06
C ARG A 55 35.00 5.41 53.96
N PRO A 56 35.23 6.61 53.43
CA PRO A 56 35.27 7.79 54.24
C PRO A 56 33.84 8.14 54.71
N ARG A 57 33.60 8.11 56.00
CA ARG A 57 32.40 8.59 56.66
C ARG A 57 32.40 10.11 56.63
N LEU A 58 31.78 10.71 55.62
CA LEU A 58 31.41 12.12 55.66
C LEU A 58 30.04 12.25 56.31
N HIS A 59 30.00 12.53 57.59
CA HIS A 59 28.81 12.99 58.27
C HIS A 59 28.54 14.45 57.87
N LEU A 60 27.73 14.64 56.81
CA LEU A 60 27.02 15.91 56.61
C LEU A 60 25.58 15.72 57.03
N SER A 61 25.29 16.07 58.28
CA SER A 61 23.94 16.22 58.77
C SER A 61 23.37 17.58 58.32
N ALA A 62 22.96 17.66 57.05
CA ALA A 62 22.09 18.74 56.62
C ALA A 62 20.65 18.23 56.68
N ARG A 63 19.92 18.54 57.74
CA ARG A 63 18.48 18.37 57.83
C ARG A 63 17.79 19.30 56.83
N VAL A 64 17.72 18.89 55.58
CA VAL A 64 16.88 19.55 54.57
C VAL A 64 15.42 19.24 54.92
N ARG A 65 14.63 20.24 55.23
CA ARG A 65 13.20 20.07 55.52
C ARG A 65 12.54 19.46 54.26
N PRO A 66 11.76 18.38 54.37
CA PRO A 66 11.23 17.65 53.21
C PRO A 66 10.35 18.51 52.29
N ARG A 67 9.81 19.61 52.77
CA ARG A 67 9.05 20.57 51.96
C ARG A 67 9.90 21.39 51.00
N VAL A 68 11.18 21.68 51.31
CA VAL A 68 12.08 22.42 50.43
C VAL A 68 12.65 21.51 49.33
N ALA A 69 12.90 20.23 49.62
CA ALA A 69 13.33 19.26 48.64
C ALA A 69 12.23 18.96 47.62
N ALA A 70 10.94 18.87 48.04
CA ALA A 70 9.82 18.67 47.17
C ALA A 70 9.57 19.85 46.21
N SER A 71 9.70 21.10 46.72
CA SER A 71 9.52 22.30 45.88
C SER A 71 10.64 22.45 44.82
N ALA A 72 11.89 22.12 45.18
CA ALA A 72 13.00 22.13 44.22
C ALA A 72 12.86 21.07 43.13
N ALA A 73 12.41 19.85 43.48
CA ALA A 73 12.15 18.80 42.51
C ALA A 73 11.00 19.15 41.55
N CYS A 74 9.91 19.75 42.02
CA CYS A 74 8.81 20.23 41.20
C CYS A 74 9.26 21.36 40.26
N LEU A 75 10.15 22.24 40.68
CA LEU A 75 10.64 23.36 39.86
C LEU A 75 11.57 22.86 38.74
N VAL A 76 12.44 21.91 39.03
CA VAL A 76 13.30 21.27 38.02
C VAL A 76 12.51 20.44 37.03
N LEU A 77 11.51 19.67 37.48
CA LEU A 77 10.61 18.93 36.59
C LEU A 77 9.75 19.87 35.77
N GLY A 78 9.22 20.95 36.36
CA GLY A 78 8.40 21.92 35.62
C GLY A 78 9.20 22.67 34.54
N LEU A 79 10.41 23.14 34.88
CA LEU A 79 11.30 23.79 33.91
C LEU A 79 11.81 22.80 32.84
N GLY A 80 12.04 21.52 33.19
CA GLY A 80 12.44 20.47 32.26
C GLY A 80 11.32 20.14 31.28
N LEU A 81 10.05 20.11 31.70
CA LEU A 81 8.89 19.89 30.84
C LEU A 81 8.65 21.09 29.90
N ILE A 82 8.77 22.32 30.40
CA ILE A 82 8.63 23.52 29.56
C ILE A 82 9.80 23.62 28.56
N GLY A 83 11.04 23.43 29.02
CA GLY A 83 12.23 23.42 28.14
C GLY A 83 12.19 22.27 27.13
N GLY A 84 11.74 21.07 27.52
CA GLY A 84 11.58 19.93 26.65
C GLY A 84 10.47 20.12 25.60
N ALA A 85 9.37 20.79 25.94
CA ALA A 85 8.31 21.11 25.01
C ALA A 85 8.77 22.12 23.93
N VAL A 86 9.53 23.15 24.34
CA VAL A 86 10.04 24.17 23.40
C VAL A 86 11.14 23.61 22.51
N THR A 87 12.08 22.82 23.04
CA THR A 87 13.14 22.20 22.21
C THR A 87 12.64 21.00 21.42
N GLY A 88 11.61 20.28 21.90
CA GLY A 88 10.98 19.19 21.18
C GLY A 88 10.25 19.64 19.91
N SER A 89 9.59 20.80 19.95
CA SER A 89 8.91 21.36 18.76
C SER A 89 9.87 21.79 17.65
N TRP A 90 11.11 22.12 17.98
CA TRP A 90 12.17 22.44 17.01
C TRP A 90 12.79 21.19 16.36
N LEU A 91 12.68 20.02 17.00
CA LEU A 91 13.22 18.75 16.51
C LEU A 91 12.18 17.90 15.75
N THR A 92 10.89 18.19 15.91
CA THR A 92 9.80 17.41 15.29
C THR A 92 9.24 18.03 14.01
N GLY A 93 9.93 18.98 13.38
CA GLY A 93 9.42 19.64 12.16
C GLY A 93 8.10 20.34 12.41
N ASP A 94 7.85 21.36 11.69
CA ASP A 94 6.76 22.33 11.81
C ASP A 94 5.34 21.73 11.89
N ASP A 95 4.96 21.13 13.03
CA ASP A 95 3.59 20.75 13.38
C ASP A 95 2.72 21.97 13.76
N SER A 96 3.15 23.18 13.37
CA SER A 96 2.33 24.36 13.54
C SER A 96 1.08 24.23 12.66
N PRO A 97 -0.09 24.70 13.13
CA PRO A 97 -1.31 24.72 12.32
C PRO A 97 -1.14 25.40 10.96
N ASP A 98 -0.19 26.32 10.84
CA ASP A 98 0.11 27.02 9.60
C ASP A 98 0.99 26.19 8.65
N GLY A 99 1.94 25.40 9.17
CA GLY A 99 2.71 24.43 8.39
C GLY A 99 1.83 23.32 7.80
N ALA A 100 0.92 22.79 8.60
CA ALA A 100 -0.03 21.78 8.14
C ALA A 100 -0.98 22.31 7.07
N ARG A 101 -1.48 23.56 7.21
CA ARG A 101 -2.30 24.22 6.17
C ARG A 101 -1.50 24.48 4.90
N GLY A 102 -0.24 24.86 5.01
CA GLY A 102 0.68 25.04 3.89
C GLY A 102 0.88 23.73 3.12
N ALA A 103 1.18 22.65 3.82
CA ALA A 103 1.34 21.31 3.24
C ALA A 103 0.07 20.84 2.53
N TYR A 104 -1.10 21.03 3.16
CA TYR A 104 -2.40 20.70 2.58
C TYR A 104 -2.67 21.47 1.26
N ALA A 105 -2.40 22.76 1.25
CA ALA A 105 -2.56 23.60 0.05
C ALA A 105 -1.60 23.16 -1.07
N VAL A 106 -0.33 22.88 -0.74
CA VAL A 106 0.67 22.37 -1.69
C VAL A 106 0.22 21.02 -2.28
N ALA A 107 -0.27 20.10 -1.44
CA ALA A 107 -0.77 18.81 -1.89
C ALA A 107 -1.88 18.95 -2.94
N GLY A 108 -2.77 19.93 -2.78
CA GLY A 108 -3.84 20.24 -3.74
C GLY A 108 -3.38 20.72 -5.12
N THR A 109 -2.12 21.13 -5.26
CA THR A 109 -1.55 21.64 -6.52
C THR A 109 -0.65 20.64 -7.25
N LEU A 110 -0.36 19.47 -6.66
CA LEU A 110 0.59 18.52 -7.22
C LEU A 110 0.21 17.98 -8.59
N TRP A 111 -1.08 17.93 -8.90
CA TRP A 111 -1.57 17.44 -10.19
C TRP A 111 -1.04 18.22 -11.41
N HIS A 112 -0.61 19.47 -11.24
CA HIS A 112 -0.04 20.30 -12.31
C HIS A 112 1.40 20.75 -12.05
N SER A 113 1.91 20.62 -10.83
CA SER A 113 3.24 21.12 -10.45
C SER A 113 4.31 20.02 -10.40
N VAL A 114 3.90 18.74 -10.44
CA VAL A 114 4.80 17.60 -10.34
C VAL A 114 4.75 16.76 -11.61
N PRO A 115 5.90 16.35 -12.17
CA PRO A 115 5.94 15.45 -13.32
C PRO A 115 5.16 14.15 -13.05
N VAL A 116 4.45 13.67 -14.07
CA VAL A 116 3.64 12.44 -13.97
C VAL A 116 4.44 11.22 -13.49
N ASP A 117 5.70 11.12 -13.86
CA ASP A 117 6.59 10.01 -13.44
C ASP A 117 6.94 10.03 -11.95
N ARG A 118 6.71 11.14 -11.28
CA ARG A 118 6.80 11.22 -9.81
C ARG A 118 5.51 10.82 -9.12
N LEU A 119 4.36 11.17 -9.69
CA LEU A 119 3.05 10.75 -9.18
C LEU A 119 2.79 9.27 -9.45
N PHE A 120 3.18 8.81 -10.64
CA PHE A 120 3.04 7.44 -11.10
C PHE A 120 4.38 6.95 -11.65
N PRO A 121 5.30 6.47 -10.82
CA PRO A 121 6.60 5.98 -11.29
C PRO A 121 6.48 4.89 -12.35
N PRO A 122 7.39 4.80 -13.34
CA PRO A 122 7.39 3.73 -14.35
C PRO A 122 7.45 2.33 -13.76
N THR A 123 8.12 2.19 -12.62
CA THR A 123 8.21 0.93 -11.86
C THR A 123 7.98 1.22 -10.38
N VAL A 124 7.16 0.40 -9.74
CA VAL A 124 6.89 0.45 -8.30
C VAL A 124 7.33 -0.86 -7.67
N ASN A 125 8.26 -0.80 -6.74
CA ASN A 125 8.70 -1.95 -5.96
C ASN A 125 7.84 -2.09 -4.71
N GLY A 126 7.35 -3.29 -4.47
CA GLY A 126 6.47 -3.63 -3.37
C GLY A 126 7.05 -4.73 -2.48
N PRO A 127 8.13 -4.48 -1.72
CA PRO A 127 8.62 -5.47 -0.78
C PRO A 127 7.50 -5.86 0.19
N GLY A 128 7.28 -7.16 0.35
CA GLY A 128 6.27 -7.71 1.24
C GLY A 128 4.81 -7.43 0.85
N ALA A 129 4.52 -6.89 -0.33
CA ALA A 129 3.16 -6.48 -0.70
C ALA A 129 2.28 -7.62 -1.21
N GLY A 130 2.85 -8.73 -1.60
CA GLY A 130 2.12 -9.86 -2.13
C GLY A 130 1.57 -10.82 -1.07
N PRO A 131 0.79 -11.82 -1.49
CA PRO A 131 0.30 -12.86 -0.60
C PRO A 131 1.43 -13.51 0.19
N GLY A 132 1.21 -13.73 1.49
CA GLY A 132 2.22 -14.31 2.37
C GLY A 132 3.46 -13.45 2.59
N GLY A 133 3.42 -12.16 2.26
CA GLY A 133 4.57 -11.26 2.38
C GLY A 133 5.57 -11.36 1.22
N ALA A 134 5.17 -11.94 0.09
CA ALA A 134 6.00 -11.99 -1.11
C ALA A 134 6.20 -10.58 -1.70
N ASP A 135 7.37 -10.36 -2.31
CA ASP A 135 7.64 -9.10 -2.99
C ASP A 135 6.80 -8.98 -4.27
N ARG A 136 6.42 -7.75 -4.59
CA ARG A 136 5.74 -7.38 -5.83
C ARG A 136 6.54 -6.34 -6.58
N ILE A 137 6.43 -6.40 -7.91
CA ILE A 137 6.95 -5.36 -8.81
C ILE A 137 5.84 -5.04 -9.79
N TRP A 138 5.49 -3.75 -9.89
CA TRP A 138 4.51 -3.30 -10.86
C TRP A 138 5.17 -2.39 -11.89
N THR A 139 4.90 -2.65 -13.16
CA THR A 139 5.38 -1.85 -14.28
C THR A 139 4.20 -1.07 -14.86
N ARG A 140 4.35 0.26 -14.97
CA ARG A 140 3.33 1.12 -15.56
C ARG A 140 3.21 0.84 -17.06
N VAL A 141 2.01 0.47 -17.51
CA VAL A 141 1.72 0.24 -18.93
C VAL A 141 1.13 1.46 -19.60
N ALA A 142 0.41 2.31 -18.85
CA ALA A 142 -0.16 3.54 -19.39
C ALA A 142 -0.49 4.57 -18.30
N VAL A 143 -0.55 5.82 -18.70
CA VAL A 143 -1.18 6.92 -17.96
C VAL A 143 -2.40 7.38 -18.77
N ALA A 144 -3.54 7.53 -18.10
CA ALA A 144 -4.75 7.99 -18.75
C ALA A 144 -4.61 9.43 -19.28
N PRO A 145 -5.17 9.72 -20.43
CA PRO A 145 -5.29 11.09 -20.91
C PRO A 145 -6.01 11.96 -19.89
N ASP A 146 -5.63 13.23 -19.83
CA ASP A 146 -6.26 14.17 -18.93
C ASP A 146 -7.61 14.60 -19.46
N THR A 147 -8.66 13.97 -18.96
CA THR A 147 -10.08 14.29 -19.26
C THR A 147 -10.76 15.06 -18.12
N GLY A 148 -10.00 15.52 -17.15
CA GLY A 148 -10.55 16.12 -15.94
C GLY A 148 -11.35 15.11 -15.11
N CYS A 149 -12.61 15.45 -14.81
CA CYS A 149 -13.50 14.61 -14.02
C CYS A 149 -14.62 13.96 -14.86
N THR A 150 -14.55 14.07 -16.17
CA THR A 150 -15.58 13.52 -17.08
C THR A 150 -15.48 11.99 -17.06
N ASP A 151 -16.62 11.34 -16.88
CA ASP A 151 -16.76 9.87 -16.83
C ASP A 151 -15.78 9.14 -15.88
N ALA A 152 -15.32 9.88 -14.88
CA ALA A 152 -14.31 9.40 -13.92
C ALA A 152 -14.82 8.27 -13.04
N PHE A 153 -16.12 8.29 -12.70
CA PHE A 153 -16.73 7.40 -11.71
C PHE A 153 -18.11 6.94 -12.15
N ASP A 154 -18.51 5.78 -11.65
CA ASP A 154 -19.89 5.35 -11.70
C ASP A 154 -20.80 6.34 -10.94
N PRO A 155 -22.10 6.43 -11.29
CA PRO A 155 -22.99 7.44 -10.72
C PRO A 155 -23.07 7.42 -9.19
N LEU A 156 -23.00 6.25 -8.56
CA LEU A 156 -23.07 6.12 -7.11
C LEU A 156 -21.80 6.59 -6.42
N LEU A 157 -20.62 6.21 -6.93
CA LEU A 157 -19.34 6.69 -6.39
C LEU A 157 -19.21 8.20 -6.60
N ARG A 158 -19.64 8.72 -7.75
CA ARG A 158 -19.69 10.18 -7.99
C ARG A 158 -20.56 10.90 -6.97
N LYS A 159 -21.73 10.32 -6.62
CA LYS A 159 -22.63 10.86 -5.58
C LYS A 159 -21.99 10.81 -4.20
N ALA A 160 -21.29 9.73 -3.86
CA ALA A 160 -20.57 9.60 -2.59
C ALA A 160 -19.45 10.64 -2.44
N LEU A 161 -18.74 10.96 -3.53
CA LEU A 161 -17.63 11.92 -3.58
C LEU A 161 -18.10 13.37 -3.84
N ALA A 162 -19.38 13.60 -4.15
CA ALA A 162 -19.90 14.94 -4.46
C ALA A 162 -19.62 16.01 -3.40
N PRO A 163 -19.66 15.72 -2.08
CA PRO A 163 -19.39 16.74 -1.05
C PRO A 163 -18.01 17.37 -1.14
N VAL A 164 -17.00 16.64 -1.59
CA VAL A 164 -15.62 17.15 -1.71
C VAL A 164 -15.32 17.73 -3.11
N GLY A 165 -16.18 17.45 -4.06
CA GLY A 165 -16.04 17.87 -5.46
C GLY A 165 -14.84 17.22 -6.15
N CYS A 166 -14.87 17.23 -7.46
CA CYS A 166 -13.74 16.76 -8.27
C CYS A 166 -13.06 17.98 -8.92
N LEU A 167 -11.78 18.19 -8.62
CA LEU A 167 -10.93 19.15 -9.30
C LEU A 167 -10.27 18.49 -10.51
N ARG A 168 -9.63 17.33 -10.29
CA ARG A 168 -8.90 16.59 -11.31
C ARG A 168 -8.78 15.11 -10.90
N LEU A 169 -8.97 14.21 -11.85
CA LEU A 169 -8.64 12.79 -11.67
C LEU A 169 -7.46 12.41 -12.57
N LEU A 170 -6.39 11.95 -11.97
CA LEU A 170 -5.26 11.32 -12.66
C LEU A 170 -5.33 9.82 -12.47
N ARG A 171 -5.02 9.03 -13.51
CA ARG A 171 -5.02 7.57 -13.46
C ARG A 171 -3.81 7.00 -14.18
N ALA A 172 -3.27 5.91 -13.64
CA ALA A 172 -2.27 5.11 -14.33
C ALA A 172 -2.58 3.63 -14.13
N THR A 173 -2.35 2.83 -15.17
CA THR A 173 -2.51 1.38 -15.12
C THR A 173 -1.15 0.70 -15.15
N TYR A 174 -1.01 -0.30 -14.31
CA TYR A 174 0.19 -1.09 -14.10
C TYR A 174 -0.10 -2.56 -14.37
N THR A 175 0.92 -3.31 -14.68
CA THR A 175 0.89 -4.78 -14.71
C THR A 175 1.90 -5.35 -13.72
N ASP A 176 1.63 -6.55 -13.23
CA ASP A 176 2.57 -7.33 -12.43
C ASP A 176 3.76 -7.84 -13.28
N ALA A 177 4.77 -8.42 -12.62
CA ALA A 177 5.98 -8.92 -13.30
C ALA A 177 5.70 -10.03 -14.33
N THR A 178 4.57 -10.74 -14.20
CA THR A 178 4.18 -11.82 -15.13
C THR A 178 3.21 -11.37 -16.21
N SER A 179 2.78 -10.11 -16.18
CA SER A 179 1.74 -9.55 -17.06
C SER A 179 0.42 -10.33 -17.01
N SER A 180 0.12 -10.98 -15.89
CA SER A 180 -1.09 -11.75 -15.67
C SER A 180 -2.18 -10.95 -14.95
N GLN A 181 -1.82 -9.85 -14.32
CA GLN A 181 -2.68 -8.97 -13.55
C GLN A 181 -2.49 -7.52 -13.98
N VAL A 182 -3.54 -6.75 -13.89
CA VAL A 182 -3.56 -5.32 -14.19
C VAL A 182 -4.19 -4.56 -13.03
N THR A 183 -3.64 -3.40 -12.70
CA THR A 183 -4.12 -2.55 -11.62
C THR A 183 -4.11 -1.11 -12.05
N THR A 184 -5.27 -0.44 -11.99
CA THR A 184 -5.36 1.00 -12.14
C THR A 184 -5.31 1.69 -10.78
N VAL A 185 -4.41 2.65 -10.64
CA VAL A 185 -4.41 3.58 -9.49
C VAL A 185 -4.92 4.93 -9.95
N GLY A 186 -5.79 5.55 -9.15
CA GLY A 186 -6.31 6.88 -9.38
C GLY A 186 -6.02 7.82 -8.21
N LEU A 187 -5.70 9.06 -8.55
CA LEU A 187 -5.52 10.17 -7.63
C LEU A 187 -6.59 11.21 -7.97
N LEU A 188 -7.65 11.27 -7.15
CA LEU A 188 -8.69 12.29 -7.27
C LEU A 188 -8.30 13.48 -6.41
N PHE A 189 -7.88 14.56 -7.04
CA PHE A 189 -7.70 15.87 -6.40
C PHE A 189 -9.06 16.55 -6.25
N THR A 190 -9.34 17.04 -5.04
CA THR A 190 -10.63 17.63 -4.67
C THR A 190 -10.50 19.14 -4.45
N ARG A 191 -11.64 19.82 -4.29
CA ARG A 191 -11.70 21.24 -3.93
C ARG A 191 -11.97 21.44 -2.44
N ALA A 192 -12.02 20.36 -1.69
CA ALA A 192 -12.40 20.35 -0.28
C ALA A 192 -11.26 20.85 0.61
N ASP A 193 -11.63 21.46 1.71
CA ASP A 193 -10.73 21.73 2.83
C ASP A 193 -10.54 20.46 3.71
N ALA A 194 -9.65 20.55 4.69
CA ALA A 194 -9.33 19.43 5.57
C ALA A 194 -10.54 18.95 6.38
N ALA A 195 -11.46 19.86 6.76
CA ALA A 195 -12.66 19.51 7.52
C ALA A 195 -13.62 18.68 6.65
N ALA A 196 -13.85 19.08 5.41
CA ALA A 196 -14.71 18.35 4.49
C ALA A 196 -14.09 16.98 4.08
N MET A 197 -12.76 16.89 3.92
CA MET A 197 -12.08 15.61 3.72
C MET A 197 -12.18 14.71 4.95
N GLY A 198 -12.03 15.27 6.16
CA GLY A 198 -12.25 14.54 7.42
C GLY A 198 -13.67 14.00 7.55
N ALA A 199 -14.67 14.81 7.21
CA ALA A 199 -16.07 14.38 7.19
C ALA A 199 -16.33 13.26 6.17
N LEU A 200 -15.72 13.34 4.97
CA LEU A 200 -15.81 12.28 3.97
C LEU A 200 -15.14 10.99 4.46
N ALA A 201 -13.95 11.08 5.05
CA ALA A 201 -13.23 9.92 5.59
C ALA A 201 -14.04 9.21 6.68
N SER A 202 -14.62 9.98 7.61
CA SER A 202 -15.51 9.43 8.65
C SER A 202 -16.72 8.74 8.03
N ARG A 203 -17.35 9.36 7.05
CA ARG A 203 -18.50 8.78 6.35
C ARG A 203 -18.15 7.48 5.62
N PHE A 204 -17.01 7.44 4.92
CA PHE A 204 -16.55 6.21 4.25
C PHE A 204 -16.38 5.07 5.24
N LYS A 205 -15.76 5.35 6.39
CA LYS A 205 -15.55 4.39 7.48
C LYS A 205 -16.86 3.94 8.12
N ASP A 206 -17.73 4.89 8.50
CA ASP A 206 -18.94 4.63 9.30
C ASP A 206 -20.02 3.92 8.47
N GLU A 207 -20.15 4.27 7.18
CA GLU A 207 -21.09 3.67 6.24
C GLU A 207 -20.47 2.48 5.45
N GLY A 208 -19.17 2.18 5.63
CA GLY A 208 -18.47 1.11 4.91
C GLY A 208 -18.47 1.31 3.40
N LEU A 209 -18.37 2.57 2.91
CA LEU A 209 -18.52 2.89 1.49
C LEU A 209 -17.36 2.33 0.64
N ASP A 210 -16.18 2.21 1.22
CA ASP A 210 -14.98 1.61 0.63
C ASP A 210 -15.12 0.11 0.34
N ARG A 211 -16.10 -0.56 0.96
CA ARG A 211 -16.35 -2.00 0.84
C ARG A 211 -17.52 -2.36 -0.07
N ARG A 212 -18.23 -1.38 -0.57
CA ARG A 212 -19.44 -1.58 -1.37
C ARG A 212 -19.09 -1.87 -2.83
N THR A 213 -19.58 -2.98 -3.37
CA THR A 213 -19.37 -3.40 -4.77
C THR A 213 -19.97 -2.43 -5.79
N ASP A 214 -21.06 -1.73 -5.43
CA ASP A 214 -21.68 -0.71 -6.28
C ASP A 214 -20.96 0.65 -6.26
N LEU A 215 -19.88 0.77 -5.46
CA LEU A 215 -18.99 1.93 -5.38
C LEU A 215 -17.57 1.63 -5.88
N MET A 216 -17.36 0.54 -6.60
CA MET A 216 -16.05 0.23 -7.18
C MET A 216 -15.55 1.35 -8.10
N PRO A 217 -14.26 1.76 -7.98
CA PRO A 217 -13.67 2.70 -8.91
C PRO A 217 -13.60 2.16 -10.33
N ARG A 218 -13.64 3.06 -11.32
CA ARG A 218 -13.45 2.67 -12.72
C ARG A 218 -11.98 2.46 -13.04
N PRO A 219 -11.62 1.38 -13.74
CA PRO A 219 -10.29 1.18 -14.24
C PRO A 219 -10.00 2.10 -15.44
N TYR A 220 -8.75 2.11 -15.88
CA TYR A 220 -8.36 2.69 -17.15
C TYR A 220 -7.84 1.59 -18.07
N ALA A 221 -8.66 1.20 -19.05
CA ALA A 221 -8.28 0.29 -20.11
C ALA A 221 -7.39 1.03 -21.12
N ALA A 222 -6.14 0.60 -21.24
CA ALA A 222 -5.18 1.23 -22.15
C ALA A 222 -5.10 0.42 -23.43
N GLU A 223 -5.64 0.93 -24.52
CA GLU A 223 -5.61 0.28 -25.84
C GLU A 223 -4.17 -0.04 -26.25
N GLY A 224 -3.98 -1.19 -26.93
CA GLY A 224 -2.67 -1.64 -27.38
C GLY A 224 -1.73 -2.15 -26.27
N THR A 225 -2.22 -2.31 -25.06
CA THR A 225 -1.46 -2.87 -23.93
C THR A 225 -2.15 -4.11 -23.35
N VAL A 226 -1.49 -4.77 -22.39
CA VAL A 226 -2.09 -5.89 -21.63
C VAL A 226 -3.33 -5.48 -20.84
N ALA A 227 -3.57 -4.18 -20.66
CA ALA A 227 -4.74 -3.64 -19.96
C ALA A 227 -5.89 -3.28 -20.90
N ALA A 228 -5.81 -3.56 -22.20
CA ALA A 228 -6.84 -3.16 -23.17
C ALA A 228 -8.24 -3.74 -22.85
N GLY A 229 -8.28 -4.93 -22.25
CA GLY A 229 -9.52 -5.58 -21.82
C GLY A 229 -9.99 -5.21 -20.41
N PHE A 230 -9.30 -4.29 -19.71
CA PHE A 230 -9.59 -3.99 -18.30
C PHE A 230 -10.72 -2.96 -18.17
N GLY A 231 -11.96 -3.41 -18.34
CA GLY A 231 -13.17 -2.61 -18.20
C GLY A 231 -13.89 -2.84 -16.88
N ASP A 232 -15.14 -2.35 -16.80
CA ASP A 232 -15.96 -2.42 -15.58
C ASP A 232 -16.29 -3.86 -15.15
N ALA A 233 -16.48 -4.77 -16.09
CA ALA A 233 -16.78 -6.18 -15.81
C ALA A 233 -15.53 -7.00 -15.36
N GLN A 234 -14.34 -6.46 -15.52
CA GLN A 234 -13.07 -7.09 -15.16
C GLN A 234 -12.56 -6.68 -13.78
N ARG A 235 -13.23 -5.73 -13.10
CA ARG A 235 -12.87 -5.30 -11.74
C ARG A 235 -13.03 -6.47 -10.76
N ALA A 236 -11.93 -6.85 -10.10
CA ALA A 236 -11.90 -8.01 -9.21
C ALA A 236 -11.70 -7.63 -7.75
N SER A 237 -10.82 -6.67 -7.49
CA SER A 237 -10.58 -6.18 -6.13
C SER A 237 -10.25 -4.69 -6.15
N TRP A 238 -10.59 -3.98 -5.06
CA TRP A 238 -10.38 -2.53 -4.99
C TRP A 238 -10.11 -2.06 -3.57
N THR A 239 -9.52 -0.87 -3.48
CA THR A 239 -9.37 -0.09 -2.25
C THR A 239 -9.66 1.38 -2.55
N ILE A 240 -10.15 2.12 -1.55
CA ILE A 240 -10.36 3.57 -1.61
C ILE A 240 -9.87 4.17 -0.29
N SER A 241 -8.96 5.14 -0.38
CA SER A 241 -8.39 5.87 0.76
C SER A 241 -8.72 7.36 0.63
N VAL A 242 -9.36 7.93 1.64
CA VAL A 242 -9.67 9.36 1.71
C VAL A 242 -8.62 10.02 2.61
N LEU A 243 -7.73 10.82 2.04
CA LEU A 243 -6.68 11.48 2.79
C LEU A 243 -7.25 12.66 3.57
N THR A 244 -6.80 12.83 4.81
CA THR A 244 -7.19 13.97 5.67
C THR A 244 -6.07 15.01 5.77
N ASP A 245 -4.86 14.64 5.40
CA ASP A 245 -3.66 15.47 5.33
C ASP A 245 -3.44 16.09 3.93
N ALA A 246 -4.26 15.72 2.96
CA ALA A 246 -4.25 16.26 1.59
C ALA A 246 -5.66 16.22 0.98
N PRO A 247 -6.01 17.16 0.07
CA PRO A 247 -7.31 17.14 -0.63
C PRO A 247 -7.33 16.09 -1.75
N VAL A 248 -7.02 14.84 -1.42
CA VAL A 248 -6.86 13.75 -2.39
C VAL A 248 -7.59 12.50 -1.91
N VAL A 249 -8.31 11.84 -2.82
CA VAL A 249 -8.77 10.47 -2.64
C VAL A 249 -7.92 9.56 -3.54
N VAL A 250 -7.33 8.53 -2.95
CA VAL A 250 -6.53 7.53 -3.66
C VAL A 250 -7.38 6.28 -3.81
N TYR A 251 -7.34 5.63 -4.96
CA TYR A 251 -7.93 4.32 -5.12
C TYR A 251 -7.04 3.39 -5.94
N GLY A 252 -7.17 2.11 -5.69
CA GLY A 252 -6.63 1.04 -6.52
C GLY A 252 -7.75 0.10 -6.94
N VAL A 253 -7.74 -0.36 -8.20
CA VAL A 253 -8.63 -1.40 -8.68
C VAL A 253 -7.83 -2.36 -9.54
N SER A 254 -7.94 -3.65 -9.26
CA SER A 254 -7.18 -4.72 -9.93
C SER A 254 -8.11 -5.72 -10.61
N GLY A 255 -7.58 -6.41 -11.60
CA GLY A 255 -8.24 -7.47 -12.33
C GLY A 255 -7.26 -8.35 -13.09
N PHE A 256 -7.77 -9.35 -13.78
CA PHE A 256 -6.97 -10.25 -14.61
C PHE A 256 -6.65 -9.60 -15.96
N ALA A 257 -5.41 -9.75 -16.44
CA ALA A 257 -4.97 -9.19 -17.72
C ALA A 257 -5.58 -9.88 -18.94
N ASP A 258 -6.09 -11.10 -18.78
CA ASP A 258 -6.74 -11.84 -19.86
C ASP A 258 -8.16 -11.34 -20.21
N GLY A 259 -8.66 -10.32 -19.52
CA GLY A 259 -9.95 -9.68 -19.80
C GLY A 259 -11.17 -10.49 -19.34
N ARG A 260 -10.98 -11.56 -18.54
CA ARG A 260 -12.11 -12.34 -18.02
C ARG A 260 -13.03 -11.49 -17.15
N THR A 261 -14.33 -11.72 -17.27
CA THR A 261 -15.33 -11.13 -16.37
C THR A 261 -15.21 -11.71 -14.97
N VAL A 262 -15.30 -10.85 -13.96
CA VAL A 262 -15.29 -11.24 -12.55
C VAL A 262 -16.73 -11.12 -12.01
N THR A 263 -17.28 -12.24 -11.57
CA THR A 263 -18.66 -12.32 -11.07
C THR A 263 -18.77 -12.00 -9.58
N GLU A 264 -17.69 -12.22 -8.83
CA GLU A 264 -17.64 -12.03 -7.38
C GLU A 264 -16.46 -11.11 -7.01
N PRO A 265 -16.55 -9.81 -7.36
CA PRO A 265 -15.53 -8.85 -6.94
C PRO A 265 -15.65 -8.58 -5.44
N GLU A 266 -14.50 -8.36 -4.78
CA GLU A 266 -14.46 -8.08 -3.35
C GLU A 266 -13.44 -6.99 -2.99
N PRO A 267 -13.68 -6.25 -1.87
CA PRO A 267 -12.71 -5.28 -1.38
C PRO A 267 -11.35 -5.93 -1.09
N ALA A 268 -10.27 -5.19 -1.32
CA ALA A 268 -8.91 -5.68 -1.09
C ALA A 268 -8.71 -6.19 0.35
N GLU A 269 -9.29 -5.50 1.33
CA GLU A 269 -9.29 -5.94 2.73
C GLU A 269 -9.83 -7.36 2.91
N ASN A 270 -10.89 -7.73 2.18
CA ASN A 270 -11.49 -9.08 2.27
C ASN A 270 -10.63 -10.10 1.52
N ALA A 271 -10.18 -9.77 0.30
CA ALA A 271 -9.31 -10.63 -0.49
C ALA A 271 -7.98 -10.94 0.19
N MET A 272 -7.50 -10.07 1.05
CA MET A 272 -6.25 -10.23 1.79
C MET A 272 -6.40 -10.97 3.14
N LYS A 273 -7.62 -11.31 3.56
CA LYS A 273 -7.83 -12.05 4.81
C LYS A 273 -7.20 -13.44 4.75
N THR A 274 -6.58 -13.82 5.85
CA THR A 274 -6.04 -15.17 6.00
C THR A 274 -7.14 -16.21 5.76
N GLY A 275 -6.89 -17.16 4.85
CA GLY A 275 -7.85 -18.22 4.52
C GLY A 275 -8.93 -17.80 3.51
N ALA A 276 -8.86 -16.61 2.91
CA ALA A 276 -9.77 -16.24 1.81
C ALA A 276 -9.53 -17.15 0.59
N THR A 277 -10.62 -17.66 0.01
CA THR A 277 -10.60 -18.69 -1.06
C THR A 277 -11.21 -18.22 -2.37
N THR A 278 -11.65 -16.97 -2.45
CA THR A 278 -12.21 -16.38 -3.67
C THR A 278 -11.15 -16.28 -4.77
N ALA A 279 -11.57 -16.21 -6.02
CA ALA A 279 -10.65 -16.06 -7.15
C ALA A 279 -9.76 -14.79 -7.03
N PRO A 280 -10.30 -13.60 -6.64
CA PRO A 280 -9.48 -12.42 -6.38
C PRO A 280 -8.44 -12.63 -5.26
N ALA A 281 -8.82 -13.32 -4.17
CA ALA A 281 -7.92 -13.59 -3.05
C ALA A 281 -6.78 -14.52 -3.44
N GLN A 282 -7.11 -15.66 -4.09
CA GLN A 282 -6.11 -16.65 -4.52
C GLN A 282 -5.13 -16.11 -5.57
N ALA A 283 -5.60 -15.23 -6.44
CA ALA A 283 -4.75 -14.54 -7.40
C ALA A 283 -3.91 -13.41 -6.78
N GLY A 284 -4.23 -12.98 -5.55
CA GLY A 284 -3.55 -11.86 -4.90
C GLY A 284 -3.95 -10.49 -5.41
N LEU A 285 -5.12 -10.38 -6.06
CA LEU A 285 -5.59 -9.12 -6.65
C LEU A 285 -5.89 -8.06 -5.57
N GLY A 286 -6.31 -8.47 -4.36
CA GLY A 286 -6.41 -7.56 -3.21
C GLY A 286 -5.06 -6.94 -2.83
N ASN A 287 -4.01 -7.76 -2.84
CA ASN A 287 -2.65 -7.31 -2.58
C ASN A 287 -2.15 -6.33 -3.65
N ASP A 288 -2.51 -6.55 -4.92
CA ASP A 288 -2.14 -5.64 -6.00
C ASP A 288 -2.88 -4.31 -5.89
N ALA A 289 -4.20 -4.33 -5.65
CA ALA A 289 -4.99 -3.11 -5.50
C ALA A 289 -4.53 -2.26 -4.31
N ALA A 290 -4.43 -2.85 -3.11
CA ALA A 290 -4.00 -2.14 -1.90
C ALA A 290 -2.51 -1.82 -1.95
N GLY A 291 -1.66 -2.81 -2.24
CA GLY A 291 -0.21 -2.65 -2.17
C GLY A 291 0.33 -1.60 -3.15
N LEU A 292 -0.21 -1.50 -4.35
CA LEU A 292 0.18 -0.46 -5.30
C LEU A 292 -0.38 0.91 -4.89
N ALA A 293 -1.66 1.00 -4.50
CA ALA A 293 -2.28 2.24 -4.04
C ALA A 293 -1.53 2.84 -2.83
N ASP A 294 -1.19 2.03 -1.84
CA ASP A 294 -0.46 2.46 -0.64
C ASP A 294 0.91 3.06 -0.99
N ARG A 295 1.62 2.48 -1.96
CA ARG A 295 2.94 2.98 -2.38
C ARG A 295 2.86 4.28 -3.14
N ILE A 296 1.87 4.41 -4.01
CA ILE A 296 1.58 5.66 -4.71
C ILE A 296 1.16 6.75 -3.70
N GLU A 297 0.32 6.41 -2.74
CA GLU A 297 -0.08 7.32 -1.66
C GLU A 297 1.11 7.76 -0.81
N ALA A 298 1.98 6.82 -0.40
CA ALA A 298 3.19 7.13 0.35
C ALA A 298 4.16 8.04 -0.43
N ALA A 299 4.32 7.80 -1.74
CA ALA A 299 5.12 8.64 -2.63
C ALA A 299 4.52 10.05 -2.79
N LEU A 300 3.19 10.14 -2.88
CA LEU A 300 2.47 11.40 -2.91
C LEU A 300 2.71 12.21 -1.62
N ARG A 301 2.52 11.58 -0.44
CA ARG A 301 2.79 12.21 0.87
C ARG A 301 4.21 12.72 0.98
N LYS A 302 5.19 11.91 0.61
CA LYS A 302 6.60 12.32 0.60
C LYS A 302 6.84 13.53 -0.31
N THR A 303 6.14 13.60 -1.44
CA THR A 303 6.28 14.69 -2.40
C THR A 303 5.78 16.02 -1.83
N PHE A 304 4.60 16.06 -1.19
CA PHE A 304 4.10 17.31 -0.63
C PHE A 304 4.83 17.74 0.64
N THR A 305 5.27 16.81 1.48
CA THR A 305 6.13 17.12 2.64
C THR A 305 7.44 17.78 2.18
N SER A 306 8.12 17.18 1.20
CA SER A 306 9.37 17.74 0.67
C SER A 306 9.18 19.08 -0.07
N ALA A 307 8.00 19.33 -0.63
CA ALA A 307 7.69 20.60 -1.27
C ALA A 307 7.46 21.72 -0.24
N THR A 308 6.83 21.38 0.90
CA THR A 308 6.61 22.33 2.00
C THR A 308 7.92 22.74 2.65
N GLU A 309 8.84 21.80 2.91
CA GLU A 309 10.18 22.07 3.48
C GLU A 309 11.01 23.02 2.62
N LYS A 310 10.86 23.00 1.29
CA LYS A 310 11.57 23.89 0.38
C LYS A 310 10.96 25.31 0.31
N SER A 311 9.75 25.47 0.79
CA SER A 311 9.00 26.74 0.74
C SER A 311 9.14 27.51 2.06
N SER A 312 9.65 26.89 3.12
CA SER A 312 9.93 27.44 4.44
C SER A 312 11.36 27.96 4.54
#